data_82ac98df7810f532ea0499bc4111476a
#
_entry.id   82ac98df7810f532ea0499bc4111476a
#
_cell.length_a   1.000
_cell.length_b   1.000
_cell.length_c   1.000
_cell.angle_alpha   90.00
_cell.angle_beta   90.00
_cell.angle_gamma   90.00
#
_symmetry.space_group_name_H-M   'P 1'
#
loop_
_entity.id
_entity.type
_entity.pdbx_description
1 polymer ?
#
loop_
_entity_poly.entity_id
_entity_poly.type
_entity_poly.pdbx_seq_one_letter_code
_entity_poly.pdbx_strand_id
1 'polypeptide(L)'
;LRLGMAERAAALMAAEEISPFLIVMPYDKASWRGVDDDQFGEVFVNKLIPYIDENYRTIAKRESRAVGGLSRGAGWAIRYGLKRWGLFGALGAHSPAIFYRDYKKLDDWIAEIPDKYLPQIYIDIGDLDGERGDATNFSELLAEENVIHEWHLYSGAHEESYWQAHIDDYLHWYGCFLGCSLEIETP
;
A
#
# COMPACT_ATOMS: atom_id res chain seq x y z
N LEU A 1 -6.81 -2.06 17.60
CA LEU A 1 -7.07 -1.88 16.17
C LEU A 1 -8.11 -2.89 15.72
N ARG A 2 -9.16 -2.44 15.01
CA ARG A 2 -10.39 -3.24 14.79
C ARG A 2 -10.17 -4.52 14.02
N LEU A 3 -9.18 -4.57 13.12
CA LEU A 3 -8.94 -5.75 12.26
C LEU A 3 -7.93 -6.77 12.83
N GLY A 4 -7.33 -6.53 14.00
CA GLY A 4 -6.35 -7.45 14.58
C GLY A 4 -4.98 -7.48 13.88
N MET A 5 -4.70 -6.51 13.01
CA MET A 5 -3.46 -6.46 12.22
C MET A 5 -2.18 -6.55 13.07
N ALA A 6 -2.13 -5.84 14.20
CA ALA A 6 -0.93 -5.81 15.04
C ALA A 6 -0.68 -7.16 15.72
N GLU A 7 -1.74 -7.76 16.25
CA GLU A 7 -1.70 -9.07 16.90
C GLU A 7 -1.32 -10.17 15.91
N ARG A 8 -1.87 -10.10 14.70
CA ARG A 8 -1.58 -11.09 13.67
C ARG A 8 -0.16 -10.96 13.13
N ALA A 9 0.30 -9.74 12.86
CA ALA A 9 1.68 -9.49 12.47
C ALA A 9 2.68 -10.00 13.53
N ALA A 10 2.42 -9.72 14.81
CA ALA A 10 3.26 -10.21 15.90
C ALA A 10 3.31 -11.75 15.95
N ALA A 11 2.17 -12.42 15.71
CA ALA A 11 2.11 -13.89 15.69
C ALA A 11 2.92 -14.48 14.51
N LEU A 12 2.77 -13.93 13.30
CA LEU A 12 3.50 -14.40 12.12
C LEU A 12 5.02 -14.15 12.25
N MET A 13 5.42 -13.00 12.81
CA MET A 13 6.84 -12.72 13.10
C MET A 13 7.40 -13.67 14.16
N ALA A 14 6.65 -13.99 15.21
CA ALA A 14 7.07 -14.92 16.25
C ALA A 14 7.16 -16.38 15.77
N ALA A 15 6.35 -16.74 14.77
CA ALA A 15 6.40 -18.03 14.09
C ALA A 15 7.48 -18.11 12.98
N GLU A 16 8.22 -17.04 12.78
CA GLU A 16 9.23 -16.90 11.69
C GLU A 16 8.64 -17.09 10.28
N GLU A 17 7.32 -16.90 10.11
CA GLU A 17 6.63 -16.97 8.82
C GLU A 17 6.86 -15.71 7.97
N ILE A 18 7.12 -14.57 8.61
CA ILE A 18 7.50 -13.31 7.96
C ILE A 18 8.69 -12.66 8.68
N SER A 19 9.52 -11.96 7.92
CA SER A 19 10.61 -11.16 8.50
C SER A 19 10.06 -10.02 9.35
N PRO A 20 10.73 -9.63 10.45
CA PRO A 20 10.27 -8.52 11.28
C PRO A 20 10.28 -7.18 10.54
N PHE A 21 9.18 -6.44 10.58
CA PHE A 21 9.07 -5.07 10.07
C PHE A 21 8.20 -4.19 10.95
N LEU A 22 8.31 -2.88 10.79
CA LEU A 22 7.48 -1.90 11.50
C LEU A 22 6.22 -1.60 10.71
N ILE A 23 5.06 -1.57 11.39
CA ILE A 23 3.80 -1.15 10.81
C ILE A 23 3.41 0.19 11.43
N VAL A 24 3.31 1.22 10.59
CA VAL A 24 2.90 2.57 10.99
C VAL A 24 1.53 2.85 10.41
N MET A 25 0.54 3.06 11.27
CA MET A 25 -0.86 3.26 10.86
C MET A 25 -1.32 4.68 11.18
N PRO A 26 -1.07 5.66 10.29
CA PRO A 26 -1.54 7.03 10.49
C PRO A 26 -3.06 7.10 10.36
N TYR A 27 -3.68 7.99 11.13
CA TYR A 27 -5.11 8.23 11.11
C TYR A 27 -5.44 9.53 10.36
N ASP A 28 -6.17 9.42 9.25
CA ASP A 28 -6.71 10.58 8.53
C ASP A 28 -7.92 11.16 9.27
N LYS A 29 -7.66 12.09 10.20
CA LYS A 29 -8.71 12.77 10.99
C LYS A 29 -9.61 13.65 10.15
N ALA A 30 -9.19 14.05 8.98
CA ALA A 30 -9.88 14.95 8.08
C ALA A 30 -10.48 14.24 6.86
N SER A 31 -10.83 12.96 7.02
CA SER A 31 -11.36 12.12 5.92
C SER A 31 -12.60 12.70 5.21
N TRP A 32 -13.32 13.65 5.84
CA TRP A 32 -14.44 14.39 5.28
C TRP A 32 -13.99 15.58 4.38
N ARG A 33 -12.74 16.03 4.47
CA ARG A 33 -12.18 17.05 3.58
C ARG A 33 -11.84 16.42 2.22
N GLY A 34 -11.98 17.21 1.17
CA GLY A 34 -11.52 16.77 -0.15
C GLY A 34 -10.01 16.54 -0.16
N VAL A 35 -9.59 15.55 -0.92
CA VAL A 35 -8.17 15.18 -1.08
C VAL A 35 -7.31 16.25 -1.77
N ASP A 36 -7.94 17.32 -2.25
CA ASP A 36 -7.24 18.47 -2.83
C ASP A 36 -6.54 19.33 -1.78
N ASP A 37 -7.04 19.33 -0.56
CA ASP A 37 -6.35 19.89 0.62
C ASP A 37 -5.45 18.79 1.19
N ASP A 38 -4.35 18.51 0.52
CA ASP A 38 -3.45 17.37 0.72
C ASP A 38 -2.63 17.46 2.03
N GLN A 39 -3.23 18.00 3.09
CA GLN A 39 -2.58 18.15 4.39
C GLN A 39 -2.20 16.80 4.99
N PHE A 40 -3.04 15.77 4.82
CA PHE A 40 -2.72 14.43 5.34
C PHE A 40 -1.45 13.89 4.69
N GLY A 41 -1.38 13.95 3.37
CA GLY A 41 -0.25 13.42 2.65
C GLY A 41 1.03 14.23 2.82
N GLU A 42 0.95 15.56 2.88
CA GLU A 42 2.10 16.40 3.19
C GLU A 42 2.68 16.09 4.59
N VAL A 43 1.81 15.89 5.58
CA VAL A 43 2.25 15.47 6.92
C VAL A 43 2.80 14.04 6.90
N PHE A 44 2.16 13.13 6.18
CA PHE A 44 2.59 11.75 6.04
C PHE A 44 4.01 11.66 5.46
N VAL A 45 4.24 12.32 4.32
CA VAL A 45 5.52 12.24 3.60
C VAL A 45 6.62 13.09 4.27
N ASN A 46 6.30 14.33 4.67
CA ASN A 46 7.31 15.30 5.08
C ASN A 46 7.54 15.36 6.59
N LYS A 47 6.71 14.69 7.39
CA LYS A 47 6.83 14.67 8.86
C LYS A 47 6.87 13.26 9.44
N LEU A 48 5.90 12.41 9.09
CA LEU A 48 5.79 11.10 9.72
C LEU A 48 6.92 10.17 9.26
N ILE A 49 7.18 10.05 7.96
CA ILE A 49 8.25 9.17 7.46
C ILE A 49 9.61 9.58 8.05
N PRO A 50 10.06 10.85 7.97
CA PRO A 50 11.30 11.28 8.59
C PRO A 50 11.34 11.03 10.10
N TYR A 51 10.24 11.29 10.82
CA TYR A 51 10.18 11.03 12.25
C TYR A 51 10.38 9.54 12.58
N ILE A 52 9.79 8.64 11.81
CA ILE A 52 9.97 7.20 12.00
C ILE A 52 11.42 6.80 11.71
N ASP A 53 12.00 7.28 10.63
CA ASP A 53 13.39 6.97 10.27
C ASP A 53 14.41 7.51 11.29
N GLU A 54 14.14 8.65 11.92
CA GLU A 54 14.99 9.25 12.96
C GLU A 54 14.87 8.57 14.32
N ASN A 55 13.70 8.03 14.67
CA ASN A 55 13.41 7.58 16.03
C ASN A 55 13.31 6.06 16.19
N TYR A 56 13.27 5.30 15.09
CA TYR A 56 13.17 3.84 15.11
C TYR A 56 14.26 3.21 14.24
N ARG A 57 14.56 1.94 14.49
CA ARG A 57 15.53 1.18 13.70
C ARG A 57 14.93 0.80 12.36
N THR A 58 15.01 1.68 11.38
CA THR A 58 14.54 1.47 10.02
C THR A 58 15.72 1.42 9.03
N ILE A 59 15.46 0.83 7.87
CA ILE A 59 16.31 0.98 6.69
C ILE A 59 15.65 2.05 5.82
N ALA A 60 16.19 3.29 5.89
CA ALA A 60 15.60 4.47 5.25
C ALA A 60 15.81 4.49 3.72
N LYS A 61 15.42 3.40 3.04
CA LYS A 61 15.52 3.23 1.58
C LYS A 61 14.14 2.86 1.02
N ARG A 62 13.88 3.23 -0.24
CA ARG A 62 12.61 2.88 -0.92
C ARG A 62 12.39 1.36 -0.98
N GLU A 63 13.45 0.60 -1.22
CA GLU A 63 13.42 -0.86 -1.33
C GLU A 63 13.00 -1.54 -0.02
N SER A 64 13.12 -0.85 1.09
CA SER A 64 12.73 -1.32 2.43
C SER A 64 11.51 -0.58 2.98
N ARG A 65 10.72 0.07 2.11
CA ARG A 65 9.50 0.80 2.50
C ARG A 65 8.34 0.48 1.57
N ALA A 66 7.26 -0.02 2.16
CA ALA A 66 5.99 -0.24 1.48
C ALA A 66 4.95 0.80 1.94
N VAL A 67 4.01 1.10 1.07
CA VAL A 67 2.79 1.84 1.42
C VAL A 67 1.59 0.98 1.07
N GLY A 68 0.59 0.96 1.95
CA GLY A 68 -0.64 0.23 1.67
C GLY A 68 -1.81 0.74 2.46
N GLY A 69 -2.99 0.27 2.12
CA GLY A 69 -4.20 0.64 2.84
C GLY A 69 -5.44 -0.04 2.34
N LEU A 70 -6.52 0.12 3.10
CA LEU A 70 -7.85 -0.41 2.83
C LEU A 70 -8.76 0.74 2.39
N SER A 71 -9.62 0.52 1.38
CA SER A 71 -10.63 1.49 0.95
C SER A 71 -10.01 2.87 0.66
N ARG A 72 -10.43 3.92 1.36
CA ARG A 72 -9.83 5.25 1.29
C ARG A 72 -8.30 5.25 1.57
N GLY A 73 -7.85 4.36 2.47
CA GLY A 73 -6.41 4.17 2.73
C GLY A 73 -5.66 3.65 1.51
N ALA A 74 -6.29 2.78 0.71
CA ALA A 74 -5.75 2.33 -0.57
C ALA A 74 -5.70 3.47 -1.61
N GLY A 75 -6.70 4.36 -1.63
CA GLY A 75 -6.64 5.58 -2.44
C GLY A 75 -5.43 6.46 -2.10
N TRP A 76 -5.12 6.64 -0.81
CA TRP A 76 -3.89 7.31 -0.37
C TRP A 76 -2.62 6.53 -0.76
N ALA A 77 -2.64 5.20 -0.65
CA ALA A 77 -1.51 4.36 -1.03
C ALA A 77 -1.19 4.46 -2.53
N ILE A 78 -2.21 4.41 -3.39
CA ILE A 78 -2.08 4.60 -4.84
C ILE A 78 -1.49 5.99 -5.13
N ARG A 79 -2.10 7.05 -4.57
CA ARG A 79 -1.62 8.43 -4.78
C ARG A 79 -0.15 8.59 -4.41
N TYR A 80 0.25 8.17 -3.21
CA TYR A 80 1.62 8.39 -2.75
C TYR A 80 2.60 7.36 -3.25
N GLY A 81 2.19 6.12 -3.46
CA GLY A 81 3.00 5.08 -4.08
C GLY A 81 3.46 5.46 -5.48
N LEU A 82 2.56 6.07 -6.27
CA LEU A 82 2.89 6.55 -7.62
C LEU A 82 3.57 7.93 -7.62
N LYS A 83 2.97 8.95 -7.02
CA LYS A 83 3.54 10.32 -6.99
C LYS A 83 4.88 10.45 -6.26
N ARG A 84 5.14 9.60 -5.30
CA ARG A 84 6.36 9.61 -4.49
C ARG A 84 7.11 8.27 -4.62
N TRP A 85 7.14 7.76 -5.84
CA TRP A 85 7.79 6.48 -6.17
C TRP A 85 9.22 6.34 -5.63
N GLY A 86 9.94 7.45 -5.46
CA GLY A 86 11.25 7.47 -4.81
C GLY A 86 11.25 7.13 -3.32
N LEU A 87 10.07 7.03 -2.66
CA LEU A 87 9.95 6.71 -1.24
C LEU A 87 9.52 5.26 -0.99
N PHE A 88 8.82 4.63 -1.94
CA PHE A 88 8.19 3.33 -1.74
C PHE A 88 8.58 2.35 -2.85
N GLY A 89 9.00 1.15 -2.48
CA GLY A 89 9.29 0.07 -3.41
C GLY A 89 8.12 -0.90 -3.59
N ALA A 90 7.09 -0.83 -2.72
CA ALA A 90 5.88 -1.62 -2.84
C ALA A 90 4.62 -0.82 -2.49
N LEU A 91 3.51 -1.17 -3.15
CA LEU A 91 2.19 -0.56 -3.02
C LEU A 91 1.12 -1.64 -2.89
N GLY A 92 0.42 -1.68 -1.75
CA GLY A 92 -0.75 -2.54 -1.53
C GLY A 92 -2.06 -1.76 -1.58
N ALA A 93 -2.94 -2.11 -2.50
CA ALA A 93 -4.24 -1.48 -2.71
C ALA A 93 -5.36 -2.49 -2.41
N HIS A 94 -5.86 -2.46 -1.16
CA HIS A 94 -6.86 -3.40 -0.67
C HIS A 94 -8.25 -2.77 -0.74
N SER A 95 -9.15 -3.30 -1.55
CA SER A 95 -10.47 -2.74 -1.87
C SER A 95 -10.37 -1.23 -2.17
N PRO A 96 -9.59 -0.80 -3.16
CA PRO A 96 -9.24 0.61 -3.33
C PRO A 96 -10.42 1.49 -3.72
N ALA A 97 -10.68 2.51 -2.89
CA ALA A 97 -11.52 3.65 -3.24
C ALA A 97 -10.62 4.75 -3.83
N ILE A 98 -10.48 4.77 -5.15
CA ILE A 98 -9.63 5.73 -5.86
C ILE A 98 -10.28 7.12 -5.84
N PHE A 99 -9.51 8.15 -5.54
CA PHE A 99 -10.06 9.50 -5.48
C PHE A 99 -10.43 10.00 -6.86
N TYR A 100 -11.65 10.50 -7.03
CA TYR A 100 -12.21 10.90 -8.31
C TYR A 100 -11.30 11.78 -9.18
N ARG A 101 -10.55 12.72 -8.56
CA ARG A 101 -9.64 13.60 -9.30
C ARG A 101 -8.30 12.97 -9.65
N ASP A 102 -8.01 11.80 -9.10
CA ASP A 102 -6.75 11.11 -9.35
C ASP A 102 -6.82 10.25 -10.61
N TYR A 103 -8.00 9.76 -10.98
CA TYR A 103 -8.17 8.96 -12.19
C TYR A 103 -7.51 9.56 -13.43
N LYS A 104 -7.68 10.87 -13.62
CA LYS A 104 -7.12 11.59 -14.78
C LYS A 104 -5.60 11.86 -14.68
N LYS A 105 -4.96 11.40 -13.62
CA LYS A 105 -3.55 11.67 -13.33
C LYS A 105 -2.75 10.38 -13.18
N LEU A 106 -3.42 9.23 -13.12
CA LEU A 106 -2.75 7.96 -12.91
C LEU A 106 -1.76 7.65 -14.02
N ASP A 107 -2.16 7.86 -15.28
CA ASP A 107 -1.33 7.67 -16.45
C ASP A 107 -0.06 8.55 -16.39
N ASP A 108 -0.25 9.86 -16.09
CA ASP A 108 0.87 10.78 -15.96
C ASP A 108 1.83 10.36 -14.84
N TRP A 109 1.28 9.94 -13.68
CA TRP A 109 2.11 9.49 -12.56
C TRP A 109 2.88 8.22 -12.85
N ILE A 110 2.28 7.26 -13.56
CA ILE A 110 2.95 6.02 -13.99
C ILE A 110 4.05 6.36 -14.99
N ALA A 111 3.76 7.18 -15.99
CA ALA A 111 4.73 7.58 -17.02
C ALA A 111 5.95 8.36 -16.46
N GLU A 112 5.80 9.03 -15.31
CA GLU A 112 6.90 9.70 -14.61
C GLU A 112 7.84 8.76 -13.88
N ILE A 113 7.45 7.49 -13.66
CA ILE A 113 8.26 6.50 -12.91
C ILE A 113 9.26 5.85 -13.88
N PRO A 114 10.58 5.96 -13.67
CA PRO A 114 11.52 5.19 -14.47
C PRO A 114 11.32 3.68 -14.26
N ASP A 115 11.37 2.88 -15.32
CA ASP A 115 11.06 1.43 -15.31
C ASP A 115 11.68 0.66 -14.13
N LYS A 116 12.95 0.93 -13.84
CA LYS A 116 13.69 0.29 -12.73
C LYS A 116 13.18 0.67 -11.33
N TYR A 117 12.29 1.66 -11.25
CA TYR A 117 11.69 2.16 -10.00
C TYR A 117 10.19 1.93 -9.94
N LEU A 118 9.62 1.19 -10.88
CA LEU A 118 8.23 0.74 -10.75
C LEU A 118 8.07 -0.05 -9.43
N PRO A 119 7.10 0.28 -8.57
CA PRO A 119 6.88 -0.45 -7.33
C PRO A 119 6.32 -1.84 -7.61
N GLN A 120 6.56 -2.80 -6.72
CA GLN A 120 5.74 -4.00 -6.69
C GLN A 120 4.32 -3.60 -6.26
N ILE A 121 3.31 -4.07 -6.99
CA ILE A 121 1.92 -3.68 -6.74
C ILE A 121 1.07 -4.91 -6.48
N TYR A 122 0.29 -4.86 -5.39
CA TYR A 122 -0.73 -5.84 -5.04
C TYR A 122 -2.09 -5.16 -5.00
N ILE A 123 -3.05 -5.71 -5.70
CA ILE A 123 -4.44 -5.22 -5.72
C ILE A 123 -5.35 -6.39 -5.38
N ASP A 124 -6.23 -6.21 -4.42
CA ASP A 124 -7.32 -7.15 -4.17
C ASP A 124 -8.66 -6.45 -4.00
N ILE A 125 -9.72 -7.17 -4.33
CA ILE A 125 -11.09 -6.67 -4.27
C ILE A 125 -12.07 -7.84 -4.08
N GLY A 126 -13.16 -7.60 -3.36
CA GLY A 126 -14.28 -8.51 -3.27
C GLY A 126 -15.15 -8.52 -4.53
N ASP A 127 -15.69 -9.68 -4.90
CA ASP A 127 -16.57 -9.84 -6.07
C ASP A 127 -17.91 -9.08 -5.94
N LEU A 128 -18.31 -8.76 -4.70
CA LEU A 128 -19.50 -7.98 -4.35
C LEU A 128 -19.17 -6.57 -3.85
N ASP A 129 -17.89 -6.16 -3.93
CA ASP A 129 -17.45 -4.83 -3.50
C ASP A 129 -17.91 -3.74 -4.48
N GLY A 130 -18.46 -2.64 -3.95
CA GLY A 130 -18.92 -1.51 -4.76
C GLY A 130 -17.79 -0.78 -5.51
N GLU A 131 -16.56 -0.85 -5.01
CA GLU A 131 -15.35 -0.25 -5.62
C GLU A 131 -14.70 -1.17 -6.67
N ARG A 132 -15.30 -2.33 -6.98
CA ARG A 132 -14.73 -3.30 -7.92
C ARG A 132 -14.43 -2.71 -9.29
N GLY A 133 -15.30 -1.82 -9.79
CA GLY A 133 -15.10 -1.16 -11.07
C GLY A 133 -13.81 -0.33 -11.08
N ASP A 134 -13.58 0.42 -10.03
CA ASP A 134 -12.41 1.28 -9.86
C ASP A 134 -11.12 0.46 -9.75
N ALA A 135 -11.16 -0.61 -8.96
CA ALA A 135 -10.03 -1.52 -8.82
C ALA A 135 -9.68 -2.20 -10.16
N THR A 136 -10.70 -2.65 -10.91
CA THR A 136 -10.51 -3.28 -12.22
C THR A 136 -9.91 -2.29 -13.22
N ASN A 137 -10.45 -1.07 -13.31
CA ASN A 137 -9.92 -0.04 -14.21
C ASN A 137 -8.46 0.32 -13.88
N PHE A 138 -8.09 0.34 -12.60
CA PHE A 138 -6.70 0.59 -12.21
C PHE A 138 -5.78 -0.57 -12.63
N SER A 139 -6.21 -1.81 -12.45
CA SER A 139 -5.45 -2.98 -12.90
C SER A 139 -5.29 -3.00 -14.43
N GLU A 140 -6.36 -2.68 -15.17
CA GLU A 140 -6.32 -2.60 -16.63
C GLU A 140 -5.34 -1.50 -17.10
N LEU A 141 -5.38 -0.32 -16.48
CA LEU A 141 -4.43 0.75 -16.76
C LEU A 141 -2.97 0.32 -16.52
N LEU A 142 -2.69 -0.33 -15.39
CA LEU A 142 -1.35 -0.84 -15.11
C LEU A 142 -0.89 -1.85 -16.18
N ALA A 143 -1.79 -2.70 -16.67
CA ALA A 143 -1.51 -3.65 -17.74
C ALA A 143 -1.24 -2.95 -19.08
N GLU A 144 -2.01 -1.90 -19.43
CA GLU A 144 -1.81 -1.08 -20.62
C GLU A 144 -0.45 -0.37 -20.61
N GLU A 145 -0.02 0.11 -19.43
CA GLU A 145 1.28 0.74 -19.22
C GLU A 145 2.43 -0.27 -18.99
N ASN A 146 2.16 -1.58 -19.15
CA ASN A 146 3.11 -2.68 -18.93
C ASN A 146 3.71 -2.73 -17.52
N VAL A 147 2.99 -2.26 -16.50
CA VAL A 147 3.37 -2.35 -15.10
C VAL A 147 2.95 -3.71 -14.54
N ILE A 148 3.94 -4.50 -14.12
CA ILE A 148 3.69 -5.81 -13.51
C ILE A 148 3.03 -5.61 -12.14
N HIS A 149 1.92 -6.28 -11.92
CA HIS A 149 1.17 -6.23 -10.67
C HIS A 149 0.45 -7.54 -10.38
N GLU A 150 0.11 -7.76 -9.11
CA GLU A 150 -0.73 -8.86 -8.66
C GLU A 150 -2.18 -8.40 -8.58
N TRP A 151 -3.09 -9.18 -9.18
CA TRP A 151 -4.52 -8.94 -9.13
C TRP A 151 -5.25 -10.12 -8.50
N HIS A 152 -6.01 -9.84 -7.44
CA HIS A 152 -6.77 -10.85 -6.71
C HIS A 152 -8.24 -10.45 -6.60
N LEU A 153 -9.12 -11.31 -7.12
CA LEU A 153 -10.56 -11.20 -6.96
C LEU A 153 -11.04 -12.31 -6.02
N TYR A 154 -11.45 -11.93 -4.83
CA TYR A 154 -11.95 -12.86 -3.83
C TYR A 154 -13.46 -12.74 -3.64
N SER A 155 -14.08 -13.71 -2.96
CA SER A 155 -15.48 -13.59 -2.58
C SER A 155 -15.65 -12.66 -1.39
N GLY A 156 -16.53 -11.67 -1.50
CA GLY A 156 -16.85 -10.75 -0.41
C GLY A 156 -17.23 -9.35 -0.87
N ALA A 157 -17.54 -8.50 0.10
CA ALA A 157 -18.00 -7.13 -0.12
C ALA A 157 -17.05 -6.12 0.57
N HIS A 158 -17.37 -4.83 0.47
CA HIS A 158 -16.61 -3.74 1.09
C HIS A 158 -16.83 -3.67 2.60
N GLU A 159 -16.29 -4.63 3.35
CA GLU A 159 -16.56 -4.78 4.78
C GLU A 159 -15.38 -5.33 5.59
N GLU A 160 -15.42 -5.12 6.91
CA GLU A 160 -14.36 -5.53 7.82
C GLU A 160 -14.09 -7.03 7.80
N SER A 161 -15.13 -7.86 7.64
CA SER A 161 -15.01 -9.33 7.55
C SER A 161 -14.17 -9.78 6.37
N TYR A 162 -14.33 -9.11 5.21
CA TYR A 162 -13.51 -9.37 4.04
C TYR A 162 -12.02 -9.09 4.32
N TRP A 163 -11.71 -7.90 4.81
CA TRP A 163 -10.32 -7.54 5.09
C TRP A 163 -9.70 -8.38 6.21
N GLN A 164 -10.48 -8.76 7.24
CA GLN A 164 -10.01 -9.67 8.28
C GLN A 164 -9.63 -11.05 7.75
N ALA A 165 -10.37 -11.56 6.78
CA ALA A 165 -10.09 -12.86 6.16
C ALA A 165 -8.77 -12.85 5.37
N HIS A 166 -8.32 -11.70 4.88
CA HIS A 166 -7.13 -11.55 4.03
C HIS A 166 -5.92 -10.89 4.72
N ILE A 167 -5.99 -10.62 6.02
CA ILE A 167 -4.86 -10.00 6.75
C ILE A 167 -3.57 -10.79 6.60
N ASP A 168 -3.63 -12.11 6.64
CA ASP A 168 -2.45 -12.98 6.52
C ASP A 168 -1.83 -12.86 5.14
N ASP A 169 -2.65 -12.84 4.09
CA ASP A 169 -2.18 -12.67 2.71
C ASP A 169 -1.44 -11.32 2.57
N TYR A 170 -2.01 -10.24 3.12
CA TYR A 170 -1.38 -8.93 3.11
C TYR A 170 -0.05 -8.93 3.86
N LEU A 171 -0.02 -9.50 5.08
CA LEU A 171 1.18 -9.53 5.90
C LEU A 171 2.29 -10.40 5.28
N HIS A 172 1.96 -11.51 4.64
CA HIS A 172 2.92 -12.33 3.91
C HIS A 172 3.48 -11.58 2.70
N TRP A 173 2.62 -10.90 1.93
CA TRP A 173 3.07 -10.14 0.78
C TRP A 173 4.03 -9.01 1.18
N TYR A 174 3.66 -8.18 2.17
CA TYR A 174 4.55 -7.14 2.69
C TYR A 174 5.83 -7.73 3.31
N GLY A 175 5.71 -8.82 4.05
CA GLY A 175 6.83 -9.49 4.69
C GLY A 175 7.81 -10.08 3.68
N CYS A 176 7.31 -10.65 2.58
CA CYS A 176 8.14 -11.12 1.47
C CYS A 176 8.92 -9.97 0.84
N PHE A 177 8.25 -8.87 0.48
CA PHE A 177 8.91 -7.69 -0.09
C PHE A 177 9.98 -7.11 0.85
N LEU A 178 9.64 -6.88 2.10
CA LEU A 178 10.53 -6.26 3.09
C LEU A 178 11.66 -7.20 3.55
N GLY A 179 11.42 -8.51 3.57
CA GLY A 179 12.41 -9.53 3.92
C GLY A 179 13.48 -9.72 2.85
N CYS A 180 13.11 -9.73 1.59
CA CYS A 180 14.06 -9.85 0.48
C CYS A 180 15.08 -8.69 0.43
N SER A 181 14.70 -7.52 0.93
CA SER A 181 15.60 -6.36 1.01
C SER A 181 16.75 -6.56 2.02
N LEU A 182 16.59 -7.46 2.99
CA LEU A 182 17.62 -7.75 4.02
C LEU A 182 18.71 -8.69 3.49
N GLU A 183 18.41 -9.53 2.51
CA GLU A 183 19.38 -10.50 1.96
C GLU A 183 20.41 -9.85 1.03
N ILE A 184 20.13 -8.66 0.50
CA ILE A 184 21.00 -7.93 -0.43
C ILE A 184 22.15 -7.21 0.29
N GLU A 185 22.09 -7.02 1.61
CA GLU A 185 23.08 -6.28 2.39
C GLU A 185 24.05 -7.18 3.21
N THR A 186 24.02 -8.49 3.06
CA THR A 186 25.05 -9.36 3.64
C THR A 186 26.27 -9.43 2.70
N PRO A 187 27.44 -8.89 3.10
CA PRO A 187 28.66 -8.89 2.29
C PRO A 187 29.24 -10.28 2.14
#